data_afdcc11c3566ea4df79b4170a78faa7f
#
_entry.id   afdcc11c3566ea4df79b4170a78faa7f
#
_cell.length_a   1.000
_cell.length_b   1.000
_cell.length_c   1.000
_cell.angle_alpha   90.00
_cell.angle_beta   90.00
_cell.angle_gamma   90.00
#
_symmetry.space_group_name_H-M   'P 1'
#
loop_
_entity.id
_entity.type
_entity.pdbx_description
1 polymer ?
#
loop_
_entity_poly.entity_id
_entity_poly.type
_entity_poly.pdbx_seq_one_letter_code
_entity_poly.pdbx_strand_id
1 'polypeptide(L)'
;MAGILYLVATPIGNLGDFSPRAVETLAQADFIAAEDTRVSVKLLNHFDIRKPLVSYHEHNRAAAGQAILERLLSGETCALVTDAGTPAISDPGQELVALCAANGVTVQAIPGCCAAIAALAVSGLDTRRFTFEGFLPSGKKERRAALEELTGEHRTMVFHEAPHRLCATLEDMTQLLGDRPVALCRELTKLHEDTVRTTLAQAAEWYRTNEPRGEYVLVVAGREKQDAPPMTLEEGVVRVLALREGGMKLKDAVRRVSDDTGLPRNALYDAALKA
;
A
#
# COMPACT_ATOMS: atom_id res chain seq x y z
N MET A 1 16.85 -3.64 -32.04
CA MET A 1 16.33 -2.83 -30.90
C MET A 1 16.08 -3.81 -29.76
N ALA A 2 16.35 -3.41 -28.52
CA ALA A 2 15.99 -4.25 -27.39
C ALA A 2 14.48 -4.52 -27.37
N GLY A 3 14.07 -5.67 -26.83
CA GLY A 3 12.68 -6.02 -26.63
C GLY A 3 12.04 -5.22 -25.50
N ILE A 4 10.84 -5.64 -25.07
CA ILE A 4 10.05 -4.97 -24.03
C ILE A 4 9.75 -5.97 -22.92
N LEU A 5 9.89 -5.54 -21.67
CA LEU A 5 9.37 -6.24 -20.51
C LEU A 5 7.97 -5.70 -20.20
N TYR A 6 6.95 -6.56 -20.28
CA TYR A 6 5.59 -6.25 -19.86
C TYR A 6 5.32 -6.79 -18.46
N LEU A 7 4.86 -5.94 -17.54
CA LEU A 7 4.33 -6.36 -16.25
C LEU A 7 2.83 -6.56 -16.39
N VAL A 8 2.37 -7.79 -16.41
CA VAL A 8 0.95 -8.11 -16.70
C VAL A 8 0.25 -8.53 -15.42
N ALA A 9 -0.66 -7.67 -14.93
CA ALA A 9 -1.47 -8.00 -13.78
C ALA A 9 -2.44 -9.15 -14.10
N THR A 10 -2.49 -10.15 -13.21
CA THR A 10 -3.34 -11.33 -13.32
C THR A 10 -4.56 -11.25 -12.41
N PRO A 11 -5.63 -12.03 -12.65
CA PRO A 11 -6.80 -12.05 -11.76
C PRO A 11 -6.45 -12.45 -10.32
N ILE A 12 -7.16 -11.86 -9.35
CA ILE A 12 -7.00 -12.16 -7.92
C ILE A 12 -8.08 -13.10 -7.36
N GLY A 13 -8.87 -13.70 -8.24
CA GLY A 13 -9.92 -14.64 -7.84
C GLY A 13 -11.05 -14.78 -8.87
N ASN A 14 -11.17 -13.84 -9.82
CA ASN A 14 -12.20 -13.87 -10.85
C ASN A 14 -11.57 -13.70 -12.24
N LEU A 15 -11.67 -14.72 -13.07
CA LEU A 15 -11.12 -14.70 -14.44
C LEU A 15 -11.75 -13.61 -15.32
N GLY A 16 -12.97 -13.16 -14.99
CA GLY A 16 -13.65 -12.06 -15.68
C GLY A 16 -12.96 -10.70 -15.52
N ASP A 17 -12.07 -10.56 -14.53
CA ASP A 17 -11.30 -9.32 -14.27
C ASP A 17 -10.02 -9.25 -15.13
N PHE A 18 -9.75 -10.27 -15.95
CA PHE A 18 -8.58 -10.26 -16.81
C PHE A 18 -8.83 -9.40 -18.05
N SER A 19 -8.06 -8.32 -18.19
CA SER A 19 -8.32 -7.36 -19.26
C SER A 19 -8.00 -7.95 -20.64
N PRO A 20 -8.75 -7.58 -21.70
CA PRO A 20 -8.44 -8.01 -23.09
C PRO A 20 -7.00 -7.69 -23.49
N ARG A 21 -6.49 -6.52 -23.09
CA ARG A 21 -5.11 -6.12 -23.37
C ARG A 21 -4.08 -7.00 -22.66
N ALA A 22 -4.36 -7.51 -21.46
CA ALA A 22 -3.49 -8.47 -20.78
C ALA A 22 -3.42 -9.80 -21.56
N VAL A 23 -4.58 -10.31 -22.01
CA VAL A 23 -4.65 -11.51 -22.85
C VAL A 23 -3.86 -11.32 -24.15
N GLU A 24 -4.07 -10.22 -24.87
CA GLU A 24 -3.36 -9.90 -26.09
C GLU A 24 -1.85 -9.79 -25.87
N THR A 25 -1.42 -9.10 -24.81
CA THR A 25 0.01 -8.93 -24.48
C THR A 25 0.68 -10.28 -24.22
N LEU A 26 0.04 -11.16 -23.44
CA LEU A 26 0.55 -12.52 -23.21
C LEU A 26 0.61 -13.35 -24.50
N ALA A 27 -0.40 -13.21 -25.36
CA ALA A 27 -0.43 -13.91 -26.65
C ALA A 27 0.63 -13.40 -27.65
N GLN A 28 1.06 -12.13 -27.54
CA GLN A 28 2.04 -11.52 -28.41
C GLN A 28 3.48 -11.65 -27.91
N ALA A 29 3.70 -11.76 -26.59
CA ALA A 29 5.03 -11.91 -26.01
C ALA A 29 5.75 -13.15 -26.56
N ASP A 30 7.07 -13.08 -26.69
CA ASP A 30 7.88 -14.22 -27.14
C ASP A 30 7.96 -15.30 -26.08
N PHE A 31 7.98 -14.90 -24.81
CA PHE A 31 7.92 -15.81 -23.66
C PHE A 31 7.31 -15.13 -22.43
N ILE A 32 6.93 -15.93 -21.45
CA ILE A 32 6.31 -15.46 -20.21
C ILE A 32 7.21 -15.89 -19.04
N ALA A 33 7.58 -14.92 -18.20
CA ALA A 33 8.21 -15.18 -16.91
C ALA A 33 7.13 -15.26 -15.82
N ALA A 34 7.11 -16.34 -15.07
CA ALA A 34 6.05 -16.66 -14.12
C ALA A 34 6.62 -17.06 -12.76
N GLU A 35 5.96 -16.64 -11.67
CA GLU A 35 6.32 -16.99 -10.30
C GLU A 35 6.17 -18.51 -10.09
N ASP A 36 4.96 -19.02 -10.22
CA ASP A 36 4.68 -20.47 -10.32
C ASP A 36 4.13 -20.81 -11.70
N THR A 37 4.96 -21.48 -12.50
CA THR A 37 4.57 -21.90 -13.87
C THR A 37 3.37 -22.82 -13.89
N ARG A 38 3.09 -23.57 -12.81
CA ARG A 38 1.96 -24.49 -12.69
C ARG A 38 0.64 -23.72 -12.54
N VAL A 39 0.66 -22.61 -11.82
CA VAL A 39 -0.48 -21.70 -11.66
C VAL A 39 -0.72 -20.95 -12.97
N SER A 40 0.34 -20.37 -13.52
CA SER A 40 0.27 -19.60 -14.77
C SER A 40 -0.22 -20.44 -15.96
N VAL A 41 0.20 -21.71 -16.09
CA VAL A 41 -0.31 -22.62 -17.13
C VAL A 41 -1.83 -22.77 -17.10
N LYS A 42 -2.45 -22.81 -15.91
CA LYS A 42 -3.92 -22.92 -15.82
C LYS A 42 -4.60 -21.67 -16.37
N LEU A 43 -4.08 -20.48 -16.02
CA LEU A 43 -4.56 -19.20 -16.53
C LEU A 43 -4.41 -19.14 -18.06
N LEU A 44 -3.20 -19.43 -18.57
CA LEU A 44 -2.91 -19.38 -19.99
C LEU A 44 -3.77 -20.35 -20.81
N ASN A 45 -3.96 -21.59 -20.32
CA ASN A 45 -4.84 -22.56 -20.95
C ASN A 45 -6.31 -22.12 -21.03
N HIS A 46 -6.79 -21.41 -20.00
CA HIS A 46 -8.16 -20.89 -20.01
C HIS A 46 -8.39 -19.86 -21.12
N PHE A 47 -7.34 -19.11 -21.50
CA PHE A 47 -7.39 -18.12 -22.59
C PHE A 47 -6.74 -18.60 -23.89
N ASP A 48 -6.52 -19.92 -24.05
CA ASP A 48 -5.89 -20.54 -25.24
C ASP A 48 -4.51 -19.94 -25.60
N ILE A 49 -3.76 -19.46 -24.64
CA ILE A 49 -2.42 -18.88 -24.83
C ILE A 49 -1.37 -19.97 -24.67
N ARG A 50 -0.54 -20.17 -25.71
CA ARG A 50 0.56 -21.15 -25.73
C ARG A 50 1.88 -20.44 -25.98
N LYS A 51 2.64 -20.19 -24.89
CA LYS A 51 3.94 -19.51 -24.92
C LYS A 51 4.96 -20.24 -24.07
N PRO A 52 6.23 -20.15 -24.42
CA PRO A 52 7.32 -20.63 -23.56
C PRO A 52 7.24 -19.96 -22.18
N LEU A 53 7.34 -20.77 -21.13
CA LEU A 53 7.35 -20.29 -19.75
C LEU A 53 8.75 -20.38 -19.15
N VAL A 54 9.16 -19.35 -18.42
CA VAL A 54 10.38 -19.29 -17.64
C VAL A 54 9.99 -19.05 -16.18
N SER A 55 10.53 -19.84 -15.27
CA SER A 55 10.30 -19.62 -13.83
C SER A 55 11.11 -18.41 -13.33
N TYR A 56 10.41 -17.46 -12.65
CA TYR A 56 11.00 -16.29 -12.03
C TYR A 56 10.38 -16.05 -10.65
N HIS A 57 11.03 -16.49 -9.60
CA HIS A 57 10.56 -16.40 -8.22
C HIS A 57 11.70 -15.92 -7.30
N GLU A 58 11.39 -15.63 -6.05
CA GLU A 58 12.35 -15.06 -5.09
C GLU A 58 13.68 -15.83 -4.98
N HIS A 59 13.63 -17.16 -5.04
CA HIS A 59 14.83 -17.98 -4.86
C HIS A 59 15.75 -18.07 -6.09
N ASN A 60 15.26 -17.75 -7.30
CA ASN A 60 16.06 -17.80 -8.53
C ASN A 60 16.24 -16.44 -9.22
N ARG A 61 15.70 -15.36 -8.66
CA ARG A 61 15.58 -14.02 -9.28
C ARG A 61 16.88 -13.48 -9.87
N ALA A 62 18.02 -13.73 -9.24
CA ALA A 62 19.31 -13.24 -9.75
C ALA A 62 19.70 -13.92 -11.08
N ALA A 63 19.72 -15.25 -11.11
CA ALA A 63 20.12 -16.01 -12.31
C ALA A 63 19.06 -15.93 -13.41
N ALA A 64 17.79 -16.10 -13.07
CA ALA A 64 16.68 -16.00 -14.03
C ALA A 64 16.54 -14.58 -14.58
N GLY A 65 16.71 -13.54 -13.73
CA GLY A 65 16.67 -12.14 -14.15
C GLY A 65 17.75 -11.82 -15.19
N GLN A 66 18.96 -12.30 -14.99
CA GLN A 66 20.06 -12.10 -15.96
C GLN A 66 19.75 -12.80 -17.30
N ALA A 67 19.25 -14.02 -17.27
CA ALA A 67 18.88 -14.77 -18.48
C ALA A 67 17.71 -14.09 -19.23
N ILE A 68 16.72 -13.55 -18.50
CA ILE A 68 15.61 -12.79 -19.09
C ILE A 68 16.15 -11.50 -19.74
N LEU A 69 17.04 -10.77 -19.05
CA LEU A 69 17.65 -9.55 -19.59
C LEU A 69 18.40 -9.82 -20.89
N GLU A 70 19.20 -10.89 -20.98
CA GLU A 70 19.94 -11.24 -22.19
C GLU A 70 19.00 -11.46 -23.39
N ARG A 71 17.86 -12.15 -23.17
CA ARG A 71 16.84 -12.36 -24.20
C ARG A 71 16.18 -11.04 -24.62
N LEU A 72 15.86 -10.17 -23.66
CA LEU A 72 15.30 -8.84 -23.94
C LEU A 72 16.30 -7.97 -24.75
N LEU A 73 17.59 -8.01 -24.41
CA LEU A 73 18.64 -7.28 -25.16
C LEU A 73 18.82 -7.84 -26.58
N SER A 74 18.56 -9.12 -26.80
CA SER A 74 18.57 -9.73 -28.16
C SER A 74 17.34 -9.36 -29.00
N GLY A 75 16.35 -8.67 -28.40
CA GLY A 75 15.14 -8.17 -29.12
C GLY A 75 13.89 -8.97 -28.84
N GLU A 76 13.92 -10.03 -28.01
CA GLU A 76 12.72 -10.76 -27.58
C GLU A 76 11.88 -9.94 -26.60
N THR A 77 10.59 -10.16 -26.57
CA THR A 77 9.63 -9.55 -25.64
C THR A 77 9.27 -10.54 -24.53
N CYS A 78 9.19 -10.05 -23.29
CA CYS A 78 8.83 -10.86 -22.12
C CYS A 78 7.59 -10.29 -21.44
N ALA A 79 6.65 -11.13 -21.05
CA ALA A 79 5.59 -10.79 -20.12
C ALA A 79 5.88 -11.41 -18.75
N LEU A 80 6.02 -10.58 -17.70
CA LEU A 80 6.13 -11.03 -16.33
C LEU A 80 4.73 -11.10 -15.71
N VAL A 81 4.41 -12.26 -15.12
CA VAL A 81 3.18 -12.50 -14.36
C VAL A 81 3.50 -13.06 -12.98
N THR A 82 2.60 -12.82 -12.02
CA THR A 82 2.60 -13.44 -10.69
C THR A 82 1.40 -14.37 -10.56
N ASP A 83 1.32 -15.11 -9.49
CA ASP A 83 0.23 -16.05 -9.24
C ASP A 83 -1.13 -15.34 -9.16
N ALA A 84 -1.15 -14.12 -8.58
CA ALA A 84 -2.35 -13.28 -8.50
C ALA A 84 -2.00 -11.80 -8.33
N GLY A 85 -2.62 -10.92 -9.10
CA GLY A 85 -2.46 -9.47 -8.94
C GLY A 85 -1.36 -8.85 -9.80
N THR A 86 -0.80 -7.76 -9.33
CA THR A 86 0.16 -6.92 -10.06
C THR A 86 1.59 -7.35 -9.74
N PRO A 87 2.39 -7.78 -10.73
CA PRO A 87 3.79 -8.15 -10.52
C PRO A 87 4.61 -7.02 -9.88
N ALA A 88 5.60 -7.38 -9.08
CA ALA A 88 6.47 -6.47 -8.33
C ALA A 88 5.82 -5.72 -7.16
N ILE A 89 4.54 -5.99 -6.85
CA ILE A 89 3.85 -5.43 -5.69
C ILE A 89 3.54 -6.56 -4.70
N SER A 90 4.35 -6.73 -3.68
CA SER A 90 4.40 -7.89 -2.75
C SER A 90 4.81 -9.21 -3.40
N ASP A 91 5.15 -9.20 -4.66
CA ASP A 91 5.50 -10.36 -5.49
C ASP A 91 6.85 -10.14 -6.17
N PRO A 92 7.49 -11.20 -6.72
CA PRO A 92 8.73 -11.06 -7.47
C PRO A 92 8.57 -10.13 -8.69
N GLY A 93 9.61 -9.33 -8.97
CA GLY A 93 9.62 -8.47 -10.17
C GLY A 93 10.40 -7.17 -10.02
N GLN A 94 10.45 -6.61 -8.83
CA GLN A 94 11.11 -5.31 -8.59
C GLN A 94 12.56 -5.29 -9.08
N GLU A 95 13.32 -6.34 -8.79
CA GLU A 95 14.73 -6.43 -9.19
C GLU A 95 14.89 -6.61 -10.71
N LEU A 96 13.95 -7.33 -11.36
CA LEU A 96 13.95 -7.46 -12.81
C LEU A 96 13.63 -6.13 -13.49
N VAL A 97 12.68 -5.37 -12.96
CA VAL A 97 12.35 -4.02 -13.43
C VAL A 97 13.56 -3.11 -13.30
N ALA A 98 14.21 -3.10 -12.13
CA ALA A 98 15.41 -2.30 -11.89
C ALA A 98 16.55 -2.70 -12.83
N LEU A 99 16.76 -4.00 -13.04
CA LEU A 99 17.78 -4.54 -13.93
C LEU A 99 17.53 -4.13 -15.40
N CYS A 100 16.28 -4.24 -15.87
CA CYS A 100 15.88 -3.81 -17.21
C CYS A 100 16.07 -2.30 -17.41
N ALA A 101 15.62 -1.50 -16.44
CA ALA A 101 15.76 -0.04 -16.50
C ALA A 101 17.24 0.39 -16.56
N ALA A 102 18.10 -0.23 -15.75
CA ALA A 102 19.54 0.04 -15.75
C ALA A 102 20.24 -0.30 -17.09
N ASN A 103 19.66 -1.22 -17.87
CA ASN A 103 20.20 -1.66 -19.16
C ASN A 103 19.45 -1.08 -20.37
N GLY A 104 18.61 -0.06 -20.17
CA GLY A 104 17.90 0.64 -21.26
C GLY A 104 16.79 -0.20 -21.92
N VAL A 105 16.34 -1.29 -21.29
CA VAL A 105 15.20 -2.08 -21.74
C VAL A 105 13.90 -1.37 -21.34
N THR A 106 13.00 -1.20 -22.29
CA THR A 106 11.68 -0.63 -22.03
C THR A 106 10.85 -1.54 -21.15
N VAL A 107 10.30 -0.98 -20.06
CA VAL A 107 9.36 -1.70 -19.17
C VAL A 107 7.98 -1.04 -19.29
N GLN A 108 6.94 -1.84 -19.54
CA GLN A 108 5.57 -1.37 -19.65
C GLN A 108 4.64 -2.12 -18.70
N ALA A 109 3.80 -1.38 -17.99
CA ALA A 109 2.77 -1.97 -17.15
C ALA A 109 1.47 -2.18 -17.97
N ILE A 110 0.89 -3.36 -17.83
CA ILE A 110 -0.46 -3.70 -18.28
C ILE A 110 -1.35 -3.70 -17.05
N PRO A 111 -2.10 -2.61 -16.82
CA PRO A 111 -2.93 -2.47 -15.62
C PRO A 111 -3.98 -3.56 -15.49
N GLY A 112 -4.25 -3.96 -14.25
CA GLY A 112 -5.27 -4.95 -13.94
C GLY A 112 -5.51 -5.03 -12.44
N CYS A 113 -5.79 -6.22 -11.94
CA CYS A 113 -6.16 -6.46 -10.55
C CYS A 113 -5.05 -6.09 -9.57
N CYS A 114 -5.45 -5.39 -8.51
CA CYS A 114 -4.60 -5.10 -7.37
C CYS A 114 -5.47 -5.12 -6.10
N ALA A 115 -5.29 -6.15 -5.27
CA ALA A 115 -6.11 -6.36 -4.08
C ALA A 115 -6.03 -5.18 -3.10
N ALA A 116 -4.84 -4.59 -2.93
CA ALA A 116 -4.63 -3.45 -2.04
C ALA A 116 -5.47 -2.22 -2.45
N ILE A 117 -5.49 -1.90 -3.75
CA ILE A 117 -6.25 -0.76 -4.27
C ILE A 117 -7.75 -1.04 -4.28
N ALA A 118 -8.16 -2.27 -4.63
CA ALA A 118 -9.56 -2.68 -4.57
C ALA A 118 -10.10 -2.57 -3.13
N ALA A 119 -9.37 -3.12 -2.15
CA ALA A 119 -9.72 -3.02 -0.74
C ALA A 119 -9.80 -1.56 -0.25
N LEU A 120 -8.80 -0.74 -0.59
CA LEU A 120 -8.78 0.67 -0.22
C LEU A 120 -10.02 1.41 -0.76
N ALA A 121 -10.38 1.15 -2.02
CA ALA A 121 -11.53 1.79 -2.67
C ALA A 121 -12.87 1.47 -1.99
N VAL A 122 -13.04 0.23 -1.47
CA VAL A 122 -14.27 -0.20 -0.80
C VAL A 122 -14.21 -0.04 0.72
N SER A 123 -13.09 0.38 1.30
CA SER A 123 -12.89 0.44 2.76
C SER A 123 -13.80 1.44 3.48
N GLY A 124 -14.14 2.55 2.81
CA GLY A 124 -14.82 3.69 3.43
C GLY A 124 -13.89 4.59 4.27
N LEU A 125 -12.58 4.36 4.25
CA LEU A 125 -11.56 5.18 4.90
C LEU A 125 -10.98 6.23 3.94
N ASP A 126 -10.15 7.16 4.45
CA ASP A 126 -9.54 8.20 3.62
C ASP A 126 -8.57 7.60 2.59
N THR A 127 -8.88 7.80 1.31
CA THR A 127 -8.09 7.27 0.19
C THR A 127 -7.11 8.28 -0.41
N ARG A 128 -7.15 9.55 0.02
CA ARG A 128 -6.32 10.63 -0.57
C ARG A 128 -4.82 10.41 -0.35
N ARG A 129 -4.46 9.86 0.79
CA ARG A 129 -3.07 9.53 1.14
C ARG A 129 -3.07 8.23 1.94
N PHE A 130 -2.35 7.25 1.48
CA PHE A 130 -2.23 5.94 2.13
C PHE A 130 -0.81 5.40 2.05
N THR A 131 -0.53 4.38 2.83
CA THR A 131 0.68 3.57 2.76
C THR A 131 0.30 2.13 2.47
N PHE A 132 1.13 1.45 1.71
CA PHE A 132 1.03 0.03 1.46
C PHE A 132 2.15 -0.68 2.23
N GLU A 133 1.77 -1.45 3.23
CA GLU A 133 2.68 -2.11 4.16
C GLU A 133 2.92 -3.59 3.78
N GLY A 134 2.14 -4.12 2.83
CA GLY A 134 2.24 -5.51 2.39
C GLY A 134 1.95 -6.50 3.51
N PHE A 135 2.70 -7.61 3.56
CA PHE A 135 2.61 -8.58 4.64
C PHE A 135 3.53 -8.21 5.80
N LEU A 136 2.97 -8.14 7.00
CA LEU A 136 3.79 -8.01 8.21
C LEU A 136 4.67 -9.25 8.43
N PRO A 137 5.83 -9.14 9.08
CA PRO A 137 6.67 -10.28 9.42
C PRO A 137 5.90 -11.37 10.19
N SER A 138 6.18 -12.65 9.90
CA SER A 138 5.52 -13.78 10.54
C SER A 138 5.92 -13.95 12.01
N GLY A 139 7.16 -13.62 12.36
CA GLY A 139 7.65 -13.63 13.72
C GLY A 139 6.99 -12.56 14.58
N LYS A 140 6.54 -12.92 15.80
CA LYS A 140 5.86 -11.98 16.70
C LYS A 140 6.70 -10.76 17.03
N LYS A 141 8.00 -10.95 17.28
CA LYS A 141 8.91 -9.85 17.65
C LYS A 141 9.09 -8.85 16.51
N GLU A 142 9.34 -9.38 15.32
CA GLU A 142 9.56 -8.59 14.10
C GLU A 142 8.26 -7.89 13.67
N ARG A 143 7.11 -8.57 13.77
CA ARG A 143 5.80 -7.98 13.49
C ARG A 143 5.49 -6.81 14.42
N ARG A 144 5.75 -6.96 15.72
CA ARG A 144 5.54 -5.88 16.68
C ARG A 144 6.48 -4.70 16.43
N ALA A 145 7.74 -4.95 16.11
CA ALA A 145 8.68 -3.89 15.75
C ALA A 145 8.22 -3.09 14.52
N ALA A 146 7.76 -3.79 13.47
CA ALA A 146 7.19 -3.12 12.29
C ALA A 146 5.94 -2.29 12.63
N LEU A 147 5.06 -2.79 13.50
CA LEU A 147 3.88 -2.03 13.95
C LEU A 147 4.25 -0.84 14.84
N GLU A 148 5.30 -0.93 15.65
CA GLU A 148 5.80 0.18 16.46
C GLU A 148 6.22 1.38 15.61
N GLU A 149 6.84 1.14 14.45
CA GLU A 149 7.19 2.19 13.48
C GLU A 149 5.95 2.92 12.92
N LEU A 150 4.80 2.23 12.88
CA LEU A 150 3.54 2.75 12.33
C LEU A 150 2.63 3.42 13.38
N THR A 151 3.03 3.47 14.65
CA THR A 151 2.20 4.07 15.72
C THR A 151 1.85 5.53 15.48
N GLY A 152 2.77 6.28 14.85
CA GLY A 152 2.61 7.68 14.47
C GLY A 152 2.01 7.92 13.09
N GLU A 153 1.71 6.88 12.30
CA GLU A 153 1.23 7.06 10.93
C GLU A 153 -0.18 7.65 10.92
N HIS A 154 -0.34 8.75 10.16
CA HIS A 154 -1.60 9.48 10.01
C HIS A 154 -2.36 9.14 8.72
N ARG A 155 -1.70 8.49 7.77
CA ARG A 155 -2.33 8.04 6.53
C ARG A 155 -3.04 6.72 6.75
N THR A 156 -4.01 6.41 5.90
CA THR A 156 -4.59 5.07 5.83
C THR A 156 -3.51 4.06 5.47
N MET A 157 -3.47 2.93 6.15
CA MET A 157 -2.49 1.87 5.98
C MET A 157 -3.17 0.64 5.38
N VAL A 158 -2.54 0.00 4.40
CA VAL A 158 -3.07 -1.19 3.73
C VAL A 158 -2.12 -2.36 3.95
N PHE A 159 -2.64 -3.46 4.51
CA PHE A 159 -1.88 -4.68 4.79
C PHE A 159 -2.52 -5.88 4.08
N HIS A 160 -1.70 -6.79 3.60
CA HIS A 160 -2.13 -8.13 3.23
C HIS A 160 -2.02 -9.06 4.44
N GLU A 161 -2.96 -9.99 4.62
CA GLU A 161 -2.88 -10.94 5.72
C GLU A 161 -3.49 -12.31 5.38
N ALA A 162 -2.82 -13.35 5.85
CA ALA A 162 -3.28 -14.71 5.71
C ALA A 162 -4.21 -15.12 6.88
N PRO A 163 -5.20 -16.00 6.66
CA PRO A 163 -6.19 -16.34 7.67
C PRO A 163 -5.58 -16.89 8.96
N HIS A 164 -4.57 -17.75 8.84
CA HIS A 164 -3.91 -18.37 9.99
C HIS A 164 -3.12 -17.40 10.88
N ARG A 165 -2.87 -16.17 10.41
CA ARG A 165 -2.14 -15.12 11.15
C ARG A 165 -3.05 -14.00 11.64
N LEU A 166 -4.26 -13.86 11.07
CA LEU A 166 -5.15 -12.73 11.26
C LEU A 166 -5.42 -12.40 12.74
N CYS A 167 -5.74 -13.41 13.57
CA CYS A 167 -6.02 -13.18 14.99
C CYS A 167 -4.83 -12.53 15.70
N ALA A 168 -3.63 -13.11 15.54
CA ALA A 168 -2.43 -12.60 16.18
C ALA A 168 -2.05 -11.18 15.67
N THR A 169 -2.29 -10.92 14.40
CA THR A 169 -2.03 -9.61 13.79
C THR A 169 -3.00 -8.55 14.33
N LEU A 170 -4.30 -8.85 14.40
CA LEU A 170 -5.30 -7.93 14.97
C LEU A 170 -5.04 -7.63 16.47
N GLU A 171 -4.62 -8.62 17.25
CA GLU A 171 -4.24 -8.42 18.66
C GLU A 171 -3.03 -7.48 18.79
N ASP A 172 -1.96 -7.72 18.00
CA ASP A 172 -0.77 -6.86 18.04
C ASP A 172 -1.08 -5.45 17.51
N MET A 173 -1.89 -5.31 16.44
CA MET A 173 -2.35 -4.01 15.95
C MET A 173 -3.14 -3.25 17.00
N THR A 174 -4.10 -3.90 17.66
CA THR A 174 -4.92 -3.27 18.72
C THR A 174 -4.04 -2.76 19.87
N GLN A 175 -3.04 -3.55 20.28
CA GLN A 175 -2.15 -3.19 21.39
C GLN A 175 -1.21 -2.02 21.06
N LEU A 176 -0.70 -1.95 19.84
CA LEU A 176 0.34 -1.00 19.45
C LEU A 176 -0.22 0.24 18.76
N LEU A 177 -1.19 0.08 17.87
CA LEU A 177 -1.78 1.20 17.15
C LEU A 177 -2.96 1.83 17.89
N GLY A 178 -3.53 1.13 18.90
CA GLY A 178 -4.77 1.49 19.56
C GLY A 178 -6.01 1.03 18.77
N ASP A 179 -7.19 1.35 19.29
CA ASP A 179 -8.46 0.94 18.67
C ASP A 179 -8.82 1.88 17.51
N ARG A 180 -8.24 1.63 16.35
CA ARG A 180 -8.49 2.39 15.12
C ARG A 180 -9.58 1.73 14.26
N PRO A 181 -10.32 2.52 13.47
CA PRO A 181 -11.20 1.98 12.43
C PRO A 181 -10.42 1.10 11.46
N VAL A 182 -11.04 -0.02 11.08
CA VAL A 182 -10.49 -0.98 10.13
C VAL A 182 -11.57 -1.51 9.19
N ALA A 183 -11.25 -1.69 7.93
CA ALA A 183 -12.01 -2.50 6.99
C ALA A 183 -11.25 -3.79 6.72
N LEU A 184 -11.91 -4.93 6.98
CA LEU A 184 -11.41 -6.25 6.65
C LEU A 184 -12.06 -6.68 5.33
N CYS A 185 -11.30 -6.62 4.23
CA CYS A 185 -11.75 -7.06 2.92
C CYS A 185 -11.31 -8.50 2.74
N ARG A 186 -12.26 -9.41 2.63
CA ARG A 186 -12.02 -10.84 2.52
C ARG A 186 -12.42 -11.36 1.16
N GLU A 187 -11.60 -12.26 0.57
CA GLU A 187 -11.91 -12.98 -0.65
C GLU A 187 -12.37 -12.05 -1.80
N LEU A 188 -11.70 -10.91 -1.96
CA LEU A 188 -12.02 -9.93 -3.00
C LEU A 188 -12.14 -10.59 -4.38
N THR A 189 -13.16 -10.23 -5.13
CA THR A 189 -13.56 -10.74 -6.46
C THR A 189 -14.07 -12.19 -6.50
N LYS A 190 -13.98 -12.93 -5.37
CA LYS A 190 -14.42 -14.32 -5.28
C LYS A 190 -15.88 -14.44 -4.84
N LEU A 191 -16.43 -15.67 -4.89
CA LEU A 191 -17.84 -15.95 -4.55
C LEU A 191 -18.21 -15.53 -3.09
N HIS A 192 -17.25 -15.56 -2.19
CA HIS A 192 -17.47 -15.24 -0.77
C HIS A 192 -16.81 -13.91 -0.38
N GLU A 193 -16.76 -12.99 -1.34
CA GLU A 193 -16.29 -11.62 -1.08
C GLU A 193 -17.11 -10.96 0.02
N ASP A 194 -16.41 -10.37 0.98
CA ASP A 194 -17.03 -9.65 2.09
C ASP A 194 -16.14 -8.50 2.55
N THR A 195 -16.76 -7.40 2.99
CA THR A 195 -16.05 -6.24 3.56
C THR A 195 -16.70 -5.82 4.87
N VAL A 196 -16.06 -6.18 5.96
CA VAL A 196 -16.49 -5.82 7.32
C VAL A 196 -15.79 -4.54 7.76
N ARG A 197 -16.56 -3.51 8.09
CA ARG A 197 -16.07 -2.23 8.62
C ARG A 197 -16.35 -2.15 10.11
N THR A 198 -15.30 -2.03 10.91
CA THR A 198 -15.37 -2.10 12.38
C THR A 198 -14.16 -1.39 12.99
N THR A 199 -13.79 -1.71 14.23
CA THR A 199 -12.55 -1.29 14.87
C THR A 199 -11.60 -2.47 15.09
N LEU A 200 -10.32 -2.20 15.31
CA LEU A 200 -9.31 -3.24 15.55
C LEU A 200 -9.68 -4.10 16.76
N ALA A 201 -10.16 -3.50 17.86
CA ALA A 201 -10.55 -4.21 19.06
C ALA A 201 -11.77 -5.12 18.83
N GLN A 202 -12.80 -4.61 18.12
CA GLN A 202 -13.98 -5.40 17.78
C GLN A 202 -13.64 -6.55 16.83
N ALA A 203 -12.78 -6.32 15.84
CA ALA A 203 -12.31 -7.37 14.94
C ALA A 203 -11.53 -8.44 15.70
N ALA A 204 -10.59 -8.05 16.57
CA ALA A 204 -9.82 -8.98 17.38
C ALA A 204 -10.73 -9.83 18.27
N GLU A 205 -11.73 -9.23 18.91
CA GLU A 205 -12.70 -9.97 19.74
C GLU A 205 -13.54 -10.95 18.93
N TRP A 206 -14.03 -10.52 17.76
CA TRP A 206 -14.81 -11.39 16.86
C TRP A 206 -14.03 -12.64 16.46
N TYR A 207 -12.79 -12.48 16.06
CA TYR A 207 -11.96 -13.59 15.56
C TYR A 207 -11.35 -14.48 16.68
N ARG A 208 -11.60 -14.18 17.96
CA ARG A 208 -11.29 -15.12 19.05
C ARG A 208 -12.17 -16.35 19.04
N THR A 209 -13.41 -16.21 18.58
CA THR A 209 -14.41 -17.28 18.56
C THR A 209 -14.80 -17.72 17.16
N ASN A 210 -14.45 -16.95 16.14
CA ASN A 210 -14.77 -17.22 14.73
C ASN A 210 -13.49 -17.49 13.96
N GLU A 211 -13.37 -18.66 13.37
CA GLU A 211 -12.18 -19.05 12.61
C GLU A 211 -12.04 -18.23 11.32
N PRO A 212 -10.91 -17.52 11.12
CA PRO A 212 -10.66 -16.79 9.87
C PRO A 212 -10.53 -17.75 8.69
N ARG A 213 -11.14 -17.40 7.55
CA ARG A 213 -11.07 -18.19 6.30
C ARG A 213 -10.86 -17.28 5.10
N GLY A 214 -10.11 -17.78 4.12
CA GLY A 214 -9.80 -17.04 2.90
C GLY A 214 -8.68 -16.01 3.11
N GLU A 215 -8.48 -15.15 2.14
CA GLU A 215 -7.42 -14.14 2.12
C GLU A 215 -7.98 -12.78 2.53
N TYR A 216 -7.17 -12.00 3.22
CA TYR A 216 -7.58 -10.72 3.77
C TYR A 216 -6.69 -9.57 3.27
N VAL A 217 -7.34 -8.44 3.03
CA VAL A 217 -6.68 -7.14 2.99
C VAL A 217 -7.25 -6.31 4.12
N LEU A 218 -6.39 -5.84 5.02
CA LEU A 218 -6.75 -4.96 6.13
C LEU A 218 -6.47 -3.53 5.71
N VAL A 219 -7.49 -2.68 5.77
CA VAL A 219 -7.35 -1.24 5.55
C VAL A 219 -7.58 -0.57 6.89
N VAL A 220 -6.52 -0.02 7.49
CA VAL A 220 -6.53 0.53 8.85
C VAL A 220 -6.43 2.05 8.78
N ALA A 221 -7.28 2.75 9.52
CA ALA A 221 -7.21 4.20 9.59
C ALA A 221 -5.88 4.67 10.20
N GLY A 222 -5.36 5.78 9.70
CA GLY A 222 -4.24 6.46 10.31
C GLY A 222 -4.58 6.98 11.71
N ARG A 223 -3.55 7.36 12.47
CA ARG A 223 -3.74 8.04 13.75
C ARG A 223 -4.49 9.35 13.51
N GLU A 224 -5.56 9.59 14.24
CA GLU A 224 -6.21 10.89 14.22
C GLU A 224 -5.18 11.97 14.57
N LYS A 225 -5.16 13.03 13.77
CA LYS A 225 -4.45 14.22 14.18
C LYS A 225 -5.19 14.72 15.42
N GLN A 226 -4.55 14.63 16.57
CA GLN A 226 -4.98 15.46 17.67
C GLN A 226 -4.72 16.90 17.20
N ASP A 227 -5.79 17.59 16.79
CA ASP A 227 -5.71 19.03 16.72
C ASP A 227 -5.23 19.46 18.12
N ALA A 228 -4.06 20.08 18.19
CA ALA A 228 -3.60 20.67 19.45
C ALA A 228 -4.79 21.49 19.96
N PRO A 229 -5.12 21.42 21.26
CA PRO A 229 -6.21 22.22 21.79
C PRO A 229 -6.02 23.64 21.28
N PRO A 230 -7.09 24.30 20.82
CA PRO A 230 -6.95 25.61 20.22
C PRO A 230 -6.16 26.49 21.17
N MET A 231 -5.06 27.05 20.67
CA MET A 231 -4.16 27.88 21.46
C MET A 231 -4.97 28.97 22.19
N THR A 232 -4.81 29.09 23.47
CA THR A 232 -5.50 30.14 24.24
C THR A 232 -4.97 31.49 23.84
N LEU A 233 -5.77 32.56 24.10
CA LEU A 233 -5.32 33.92 23.82
C LEU A 233 -4.04 34.26 24.61
N GLU A 234 -3.92 33.78 25.84
CA GLU A 234 -2.75 33.98 26.71
C GLU A 234 -1.49 33.34 26.13
N GLU A 235 -1.58 32.08 25.66
CA GLU A 235 -0.49 31.38 24.96
C GLU A 235 -0.10 32.10 23.65
N GLY A 236 -1.10 32.59 22.91
CA GLY A 236 -0.88 33.40 21.73
C GLY A 236 -0.13 34.69 22.00
N VAL A 237 -0.47 35.37 23.10
CA VAL A 237 0.24 36.60 23.56
C VAL A 237 1.69 36.29 23.92
N VAL A 238 1.94 35.23 24.67
CA VAL A 238 3.35 34.81 25.01
C VAL A 238 4.16 34.59 23.73
N ARG A 239 3.57 33.92 22.70
CA ARG A 239 4.24 33.70 21.42
C ARG A 239 4.49 35.00 20.64
N VAL A 240 3.55 35.95 20.68
CA VAL A 240 3.72 37.30 20.09
C VAL A 240 4.87 38.05 20.75
N LEU A 241 4.95 38.03 22.10
CA LEU A 241 6.01 38.69 22.85
C LEU A 241 7.39 38.09 22.55
N ALA A 242 7.50 36.77 22.51
CA ALA A 242 8.75 36.09 22.15
C ALA A 242 9.25 36.47 20.73
N LEU A 243 8.34 36.58 19.74
CA LEU A 243 8.69 37.05 18.41
C LEU A 243 9.13 38.53 18.39
N ARG A 244 8.55 39.33 19.25
CA ARG A 244 8.92 40.74 19.42
C ARG A 244 10.30 40.91 20.07
N GLU A 245 10.63 40.08 21.07
CA GLU A 245 11.97 40.02 21.67
C GLU A 245 13.02 39.61 20.64
N GLY A 246 12.65 38.76 19.69
CA GLY A 246 13.47 38.39 18.54
C GLY A 246 13.59 39.46 17.45
N GLY A 247 13.11 40.70 17.71
CA GLY A 247 13.25 41.86 16.81
C GLY A 247 12.11 42.07 15.81
N MET A 248 11.05 41.28 15.87
CA MET A 248 9.90 41.44 14.97
C MET A 248 8.99 42.59 15.42
N LYS A 249 8.44 43.38 14.49
CA LYS A 249 7.48 44.45 14.83
C LYS A 249 6.18 43.81 15.36
N LEU A 250 5.56 44.41 16.36
CA LEU A 250 4.34 43.90 17.01
C LEU A 250 3.24 43.51 15.99
N LYS A 251 2.96 44.35 15.00
CA LYS A 251 1.93 44.06 13.96
C LYS A 251 2.25 42.80 13.15
N ASP A 252 3.52 42.59 12.84
CA ASP A 252 3.97 41.44 12.05
C ASP A 252 3.96 40.15 12.91
N ALA A 253 4.37 40.24 14.17
CA ALA A 253 4.30 39.15 15.15
C ALA A 253 2.85 38.71 15.39
N VAL A 254 1.94 39.65 15.59
CA VAL A 254 0.49 39.37 15.74
C VAL A 254 -0.10 38.72 14.50
N ARG A 255 0.23 39.26 13.30
CA ARG A 255 -0.23 38.65 12.05
C ARG A 255 0.24 37.20 11.94
N ARG A 256 1.52 36.96 12.18
CA ARG A 256 2.11 35.62 12.10
C ARG A 256 1.45 34.64 13.07
N VAL A 257 1.29 35.02 14.33
CA VAL A 257 0.67 34.15 15.35
C VAL A 257 -0.82 33.91 14.99
N SER A 258 -1.54 34.94 14.53
CA SER A 258 -2.92 34.79 14.08
C SER A 258 -3.05 33.85 12.89
N ASP A 259 -2.18 33.97 11.89
CA ASP A 259 -2.17 33.12 10.69
C ASP A 259 -1.84 31.66 11.04
N ASP A 260 -0.92 31.43 12.01
CA ASP A 260 -0.50 30.11 12.49
C ASP A 260 -1.54 29.43 13.38
N THR A 261 -2.35 30.20 14.14
CA THR A 261 -3.19 29.68 15.24
C THR A 261 -4.69 29.88 15.06
N GLY A 262 -5.09 30.72 14.11
CA GLY A 262 -6.48 31.13 13.94
C GLY A 262 -7.03 32.10 14.99
N LEU A 263 -6.21 32.55 15.95
CA LEU A 263 -6.62 33.53 16.95
C LEU A 263 -6.93 34.89 16.32
N PRO A 264 -7.98 35.60 16.79
CA PRO A 264 -8.36 36.92 16.24
C PRO A 264 -7.25 37.95 16.40
N ARG A 265 -6.82 38.57 15.29
CA ARG A 265 -5.71 39.57 15.27
C ARG A 265 -5.90 40.71 16.27
N ASN A 266 -7.13 41.25 16.35
CA ASN A 266 -7.43 42.35 17.23
C ASN A 266 -7.28 41.95 18.71
N ALA A 267 -7.79 40.79 19.08
CA ALA A 267 -7.66 40.27 20.46
C ALA A 267 -6.21 40.02 20.84
N LEU A 268 -5.40 39.42 19.96
CA LEU A 268 -3.97 39.25 20.17
C LEU A 268 -3.21 40.59 20.31
N TYR A 269 -3.54 41.56 19.45
CA TYR A 269 -2.91 42.88 19.46
C TYR A 269 -3.20 43.63 20.78
N ASP A 270 -4.50 43.68 21.15
CA ASP A 270 -4.93 44.39 22.37
C ASP A 270 -4.38 43.75 23.66
N ALA A 271 -4.31 42.41 23.69
CA ALA A 271 -3.77 41.67 24.80
C ALA A 271 -2.23 41.82 24.88
N ALA A 272 -1.52 41.77 23.74
CA ALA A 272 -0.06 41.94 23.70
C ALA A 272 0.40 43.39 23.96
N LEU A 273 -0.47 44.39 23.84
CA LEU A 273 -0.18 45.78 24.27
C LEU A 273 -0.28 45.98 25.78
N LYS A 274 -1.08 45.12 26.45
CA LYS A 274 -1.30 45.21 27.91
C LYS A 274 -0.31 44.37 28.71
N ALA A 275 0.35 43.44 28.07
CA ALA A 275 1.37 42.56 28.63
C ALA A 275 2.78 43.16 28.49
#